data_554b45bdd7b583de52478bacd67ddb2c
#
_entry.id   554b45bdd7b583de52478bacd67ddb2c
#
_cell.length_a   1.000
_cell.length_b   1.000
_cell.length_c   1.000
_cell.angle_alpha   90.00
_cell.angle_beta   90.00
_cell.angle_gamma   90.00
#
_symmetry.space_group_name_H-M   'P 1'
#
loop_
_entity.id
_entity.type
_entity.pdbx_description
1 polymer ?
#
loop_
_entity_poly.entity_id
_entity_poly.type
_entity_poly.pdbx_seq_one_letter_code
_entity_poly.pdbx_strand_id
1 'polypeptide(L)'
;MAHRRILSLWFPRLAAERVLRRRRDVLPLPFAVVGDRGGAQVLISLNPLAEAAGLRQEQPLRDATAMCPALLTRAESPTEDAAFLTALRRWAGKFSPWVAEEPPAALLVDLTGCAHLFGGETGLLAQVEEDCADLGLTMRAGLADTAGAAWALARYAGQVAGPSRNGDAVDQEARATRSRAVKRRGWARGLSAPGLAGVDLPQGVIAAPGRLREVLAPLPLAALRLEPAAVEGLSRLGLRRVEDIAGLPRAALSRRFGAPVLRRLDQAFGLEAEPISPAAAPLHFAVRMTLPEPIGLRTDIEAGIDRLLPTLCTRLRGKGRGARRVRLQAFRADGGVAMTEVTLAQASDTPDRIRPLLLLRLDALDAGFGIDCLRLEAVETEPLHAVQHRGHLEAGAAATARQTADTAMADLVGRLGTRLGTDQVTRLHPAESHLPDRALTLMAAAWAGAHDGPWPDPPGPRPLALFHPEPVTAANGPTPPAAFRWRRQEMQTRVAVGPERILPEWWFDRPEWRSGPRDYWRVEAQGGQRLWFFYAHGGETSGGWFCHGRFA
;
A
#
# COMPACT_ATOMS: atom_id res chain seq x y z
N MET A 1 15.73 -7.66 -38.92
CA MET A 1 15.33 -7.00 -37.65
C MET A 1 15.00 -8.09 -36.66
N ALA A 2 15.51 -8.05 -35.44
CA ALA A 2 15.13 -9.03 -34.42
C ALA A 2 13.62 -8.90 -34.14
N HIS A 3 12.88 -10.00 -34.28
CA HIS A 3 11.47 -10.01 -33.94
C HIS A 3 11.31 -9.81 -32.44
N ARG A 4 10.46 -8.87 -32.04
CA ARG A 4 10.13 -8.68 -30.63
C ARG A 4 9.47 -9.95 -30.08
N ARG A 5 9.85 -10.38 -28.88
CA ARG A 5 9.31 -11.58 -28.23
C ARG A 5 8.91 -11.26 -26.81
N ILE A 6 7.63 -11.39 -26.53
CA ILE A 6 7.03 -11.05 -25.23
C ILE A 6 6.47 -12.30 -24.59
N LEU A 7 6.82 -12.51 -23.33
CA LEU A 7 6.27 -13.54 -22.47
C LEU A 7 5.31 -12.91 -21.46
N SER A 8 4.09 -13.39 -21.40
CA SER A 8 3.13 -13.10 -20.34
C SER A 8 3.06 -14.26 -19.37
N LEU A 9 3.31 -14.00 -18.09
CA LEU A 9 3.15 -14.96 -17.00
C LEU A 9 1.91 -14.57 -16.19
N TRP A 10 0.93 -15.43 -16.12
CA TRP A 10 -0.29 -15.22 -15.34
C TRP A 10 -0.39 -16.21 -14.20
N PHE A 11 -0.65 -15.71 -12.99
CA PHE A 11 -0.78 -16.47 -11.75
C PHE A 11 -2.24 -16.47 -11.28
N PRO A 12 -3.10 -17.36 -11.82
CA PRO A 12 -4.55 -17.31 -11.58
C PRO A 12 -4.95 -17.50 -10.12
N ARG A 13 -4.09 -18.07 -9.30
CA ARG A 13 -4.32 -18.36 -7.87
C ARG A 13 -3.40 -17.59 -6.94
N LEU A 14 -2.80 -16.47 -7.40
CA LEU A 14 -1.74 -15.74 -6.69
C LEU A 14 -2.08 -15.48 -5.23
N ALA A 15 -3.27 -14.92 -4.93
CA ALA A 15 -3.64 -14.55 -3.57
C ALA A 15 -3.81 -15.78 -2.66
N ALA A 16 -4.45 -16.86 -3.15
CA ALA A 16 -4.61 -18.08 -2.38
C ALA A 16 -3.27 -18.78 -2.13
N GLU A 17 -2.43 -18.92 -3.16
CA GLU A 17 -1.13 -19.57 -3.07
C GLU A 17 -0.15 -18.77 -2.20
N ARG A 18 -0.17 -17.44 -2.26
CA ARG A 18 0.61 -16.58 -1.36
C ARG A 18 0.32 -16.87 0.12
N VAL A 19 -0.96 -16.99 0.48
CA VAL A 19 -1.37 -17.30 1.85
C VAL A 19 -0.96 -18.72 2.26
N LEU A 20 -1.22 -19.70 1.39
CA LEU A 20 -0.96 -21.11 1.69
C LEU A 20 0.54 -21.43 1.82
N ARG A 21 1.43 -20.75 1.12
CA ARG A 21 2.88 -20.91 1.27
C ARG A 21 3.39 -20.67 2.69
N ARG A 22 2.72 -19.85 3.47
CA ARG A 22 3.04 -19.56 4.87
C ARG A 22 2.33 -20.48 5.87
N ARG A 23 1.38 -21.28 5.40
CA ARG A 23 0.50 -22.10 6.25
C ARG A 23 0.40 -23.54 5.72
N ARG A 24 1.39 -24.34 6.07
CA ARG A 24 1.42 -25.75 5.68
C ARG A 24 0.32 -26.61 6.30
N ASP A 25 -0.25 -26.16 7.42
CA ASP A 25 -1.37 -26.76 8.15
C ASP A 25 -2.70 -26.75 7.37
N VAL A 26 -2.85 -25.89 6.38
CA VAL A 26 -4.10 -25.68 5.63
C VAL A 26 -4.10 -26.40 4.26
N LEU A 27 -2.98 -26.95 3.83
CA LEU A 27 -2.79 -27.53 2.48
C LEU A 27 -3.82 -28.60 2.06
N PRO A 28 -4.30 -29.51 2.92
CA PRO A 28 -5.23 -30.54 2.50
C PRO A 28 -6.71 -30.11 2.49
N LEU A 29 -7.04 -28.82 2.70
CA LEU A 29 -8.41 -28.34 2.80
C LEU A 29 -8.77 -27.37 1.65
N PRO A 30 -10.05 -27.32 1.23
CA PRO A 30 -10.54 -26.28 0.36
C PRO A 30 -10.30 -24.89 0.95
N PHE A 31 -9.68 -24.00 0.17
CA PHE A 31 -9.30 -22.66 0.63
C PHE A 31 -9.66 -21.59 -0.39
N ALA A 32 -10.14 -20.46 0.08
CA ALA A 32 -10.43 -19.29 -0.74
C ALA A 32 -10.03 -17.98 -0.06
N VAL A 33 -9.62 -17.02 -0.88
CA VAL A 33 -9.49 -15.61 -0.50
C VAL A 33 -10.80 -14.91 -0.86
N VAL A 34 -11.32 -14.10 0.07
CA VAL A 34 -12.63 -13.44 -0.02
C VAL A 34 -12.42 -11.93 -0.02
N GLY A 35 -13.11 -11.24 -0.92
CA GLY A 35 -13.14 -9.78 -0.99
C GLY A 35 -14.55 -9.22 -1.05
N ASP A 36 -14.70 -7.94 -0.78
CA ASP A 36 -15.95 -7.22 -0.93
C ASP A 36 -16.09 -6.66 -2.35
N ARG A 37 -17.21 -6.92 -2.99
CA ARG A 37 -17.55 -6.40 -4.31
C ARG A 37 -18.99 -5.90 -4.30
N GLY A 38 -19.13 -4.56 -4.21
CA GLY A 38 -20.43 -3.91 -4.20
C GLY A 38 -21.31 -4.28 -2.99
N GLY A 39 -20.71 -4.44 -1.82
CA GLY A 39 -21.40 -4.79 -0.57
C GLY A 39 -21.68 -6.28 -0.40
N ALA A 40 -21.17 -7.14 -1.30
CA ALA A 40 -21.27 -8.59 -1.18
C ALA A 40 -19.88 -9.23 -1.07
N GLN A 41 -19.72 -10.18 -0.15
CA GLN A 41 -18.51 -10.98 -0.05
C GLN A 41 -18.49 -12.03 -1.16
N VAL A 42 -17.43 -12.04 -1.97
CA VAL A 42 -17.24 -12.98 -3.08
C VAL A 42 -15.87 -13.65 -3.02
N LEU A 43 -15.76 -14.81 -3.65
CA LEU A 43 -14.48 -15.53 -3.75
C LEU A 43 -13.59 -14.87 -4.80
N ILE A 44 -12.41 -14.43 -4.41
CA ILE A 44 -11.44 -13.74 -5.29
C ILE A 44 -10.42 -14.73 -5.86
N SER A 45 -9.93 -15.64 -5.04
CA SER A 45 -8.91 -16.61 -5.44
C SER A 45 -9.13 -17.93 -4.68
N LEU A 46 -8.95 -19.05 -5.36
CA LEU A 46 -9.25 -20.39 -4.85
C LEU A 46 -8.00 -21.28 -4.97
N ASN A 47 -7.88 -22.26 -4.08
CA ASN A 47 -6.94 -23.35 -4.29
C ASN A 47 -7.55 -24.45 -5.16
N PRO A 48 -6.74 -25.40 -5.69
CA PRO A 48 -7.23 -26.50 -6.52
C PRO A 48 -8.34 -27.34 -5.88
N LEU A 49 -8.29 -27.53 -4.55
CA LEU A 49 -9.30 -28.32 -3.82
C LEU A 49 -10.66 -27.61 -3.77
N ALA A 50 -10.68 -26.29 -3.61
CA ALA A 50 -11.90 -25.52 -3.67
C ALA A 50 -12.51 -25.52 -5.08
N GLU A 51 -11.69 -25.42 -6.12
CA GLU A 51 -12.16 -25.54 -7.51
C GLU A 51 -12.68 -26.95 -7.82
N ALA A 52 -12.01 -28.00 -7.33
CA ALA A 52 -12.47 -29.38 -7.47
C ALA A 52 -13.82 -29.63 -6.74
N ALA A 53 -14.07 -28.90 -5.66
CA ALA A 53 -15.37 -28.88 -4.98
C ALA A 53 -16.47 -28.11 -5.76
N GLY A 54 -16.17 -27.60 -6.94
CA GLY A 54 -17.11 -26.89 -7.82
C GLY A 54 -17.25 -25.38 -7.53
N LEU A 55 -16.42 -24.82 -6.64
CA LEU A 55 -16.43 -23.40 -6.35
C LEU A 55 -15.77 -22.60 -7.49
N ARG A 56 -16.17 -21.36 -7.67
CA ARG A 56 -15.69 -20.48 -8.74
C ARG A 56 -15.36 -19.09 -8.20
N GLN A 57 -14.47 -18.40 -8.89
CA GLN A 57 -14.23 -16.96 -8.64
C GLN A 57 -15.52 -16.16 -8.87
N GLU A 58 -15.64 -15.02 -8.20
CA GLU A 58 -16.81 -14.13 -8.20
C GLU A 58 -18.11 -14.77 -7.64
N GLN A 59 -18.03 -16.01 -7.12
CA GLN A 59 -19.16 -16.65 -6.45
C GLN A 59 -19.38 -15.99 -5.08
N PRO A 60 -20.66 -15.69 -4.69
CA PRO A 60 -20.96 -15.21 -3.35
C PRO A 60 -20.49 -16.20 -2.27
N LEU A 61 -19.88 -15.69 -1.21
CA LEU A 61 -19.36 -16.50 -0.10
C LEU A 61 -20.46 -17.36 0.52
N ARG A 62 -21.66 -16.81 0.67
CA ARG A 62 -22.82 -17.53 1.21
C ARG A 62 -23.12 -18.81 0.42
N ASP A 63 -23.10 -18.71 -0.90
CA ASP A 63 -23.40 -19.86 -1.79
C ASP A 63 -22.24 -20.86 -1.76
N ALA A 64 -21.01 -20.35 -1.70
CA ALA A 64 -19.81 -21.18 -1.62
C ALA A 64 -19.74 -21.99 -0.32
N THR A 65 -20.05 -21.40 0.82
CA THR A 65 -20.09 -22.11 2.12
C THR A 65 -21.23 -23.14 2.18
N ALA A 66 -22.35 -22.87 1.53
CA ALA A 66 -23.43 -23.86 1.41
C ALA A 66 -23.03 -25.08 0.55
N MET A 67 -22.21 -24.87 -0.49
CA MET A 67 -21.70 -25.95 -1.36
C MET A 67 -20.55 -26.72 -0.72
N CYS A 68 -19.69 -26.04 0.02
CA CYS A 68 -18.50 -26.61 0.65
C CYS A 68 -18.37 -26.13 2.10
N PRO A 69 -19.01 -26.82 3.08
CA PRO A 69 -18.95 -26.44 4.50
C PRO A 69 -17.53 -26.46 5.10
N ALA A 70 -16.62 -27.23 4.51
CA ALA A 70 -15.22 -27.32 4.94
C ALA A 70 -14.33 -26.19 4.36
N LEU A 71 -14.90 -25.24 3.63
CA LEU A 71 -14.16 -24.13 3.01
C LEU A 71 -13.53 -23.22 4.06
N LEU A 72 -12.22 -23.15 4.03
CA LEU A 72 -11.48 -22.16 4.81
C LEU A 72 -11.36 -20.86 4.01
N THR A 73 -11.54 -19.73 4.70
CA THR A 73 -11.49 -18.42 4.06
C THR A 73 -10.53 -17.45 4.73
N ARG A 74 -10.02 -16.51 3.95
CA ARG A 74 -9.23 -15.34 4.40
C ARG A 74 -9.70 -14.12 3.66
N ALA A 75 -9.66 -12.97 4.34
CA ALA A 75 -9.88 -11.69 3.67
C ALA A 75 -8.75 -11.40 2.68
N GLU A 76 -9.09 -10.75 1.56
CA GLU A 76 -8.10 -10.26 0.59
C GLU A 76 -7.17 -9.21 1.23
N SER A 77 -5.92 -9.19 0.77
CA SER A 77 -4.92 -8.18 1.14
C SER A 77 -4.23 -7.66 -0.12
N PRO A 78 -4.81 -6.67 -0.82
CA PRO A 78 -4.25 -6.15 -2.07
C PRO A 78 -2.81 -5.66 -1.92
N THR A 79 -2.47 -5.09 -0.76
CA THR A 79 -1.10 -4.62 -0.46
C THR A 79 -0.09 -5.77 -0.41
N GLU A 80 -0.45 -6.88 0.25
CA GLU A 80 0.43 -8.05 0.31
C GLU A 80 0.51 -8.78 -1.03
N ASP A 81 -0.58 -8.82 -1.80
CA ASP A 81 -0.62 -9.41 -3.14
C ASP A 81 0.27 -8.60 -4.09
N ALA A 82 0.21 -7.27 -4.05
CA ALA A 82 1.09 -6.39 -4.83
C ALA A 82 2.56 -6.55 -4.43
N ALA A 83 2.86 -6.62 -3.13
CA ALA A 83 4.22 -6.86 -2.65
C ALA A 83 4.76 -8.23 -3.11
N PHE A 84 3.90 -9.24 -3.14
CA PHE A 84 4.29 -10.56 -3.63
C PHE A 84 4.49 -10.57 -5.16
N LEU A 85 3.64 -9.89 -5.92
CA LEU A 85 3.83 -9.71 -7.37
C LEU A 85 5.16 -8.98 -7.67
N THR A 86 5.51 -7.97 -6.87
CA THR A 86 6.82 -7.28 -6.95
C THR A 86 7.99 -8.24 -6.66
N ALA A 87 7.84 -9.17 -5.72
CA ALA A 87 8.86 -10.20 -5.48
C ALA A 87 9.01 -11.14 -6.69
N LEU A 88 7.90 -11.56 -7.30
CA LEU A 88 7.90 -12.37 -8.52
C LEU A 88 8.51 -11.61 -9.72
N ARG A 89 8.28 -10.30 -9.84
CA ARG A 89 8.95 -9.48 -10.85
C ARG A 89 10.47 -9.49 -10.68
N ARG A 90 10.97 -9.41 -9.43
CA ARG A 90 12.42 -9.50 -9.15
C ARG A 90 12.98 -10.86 -9.53
N TRP A 91 12.25 -11.93 -9.22
CA TRP A 91 12.61 -13.28 -9.63
C TRP A 91 12.66 -13.42 -11.16
N ALA A 92 11.66 -12.89 -11.88
CA ALA A 92 11.61 -12.93 -13.34
C ALA A 92 12.75 -12.11 -13.99
N GLY A 93 13.38 -11.18 -13.25
CA GLY A 93 14.55 -10.43 -13.68
C GLY A 93 15.76 -11.28 -14.06
N LYS A 94 15.80 -12.57 -13.68
CA LYS A 94 16.84 -13.52 -14.13
C LYS A 94 16.70 -13.91 -15.60
N PHE A 95 15.48 -13.83 -16.16
CA PHE A 95 15.20 -14.18 -17.55
C PHE A 95 15.39 -12.98 -18.51
N SER A 96 15.08 -11.77 -18.03
CA SER A 96 15.25 -10.53 -18.80
C SER A 96 15.30 -9.33 -17.88
N PRO A 97 16.09 -8.29 -18.18
CA PRO A 97 16.05 -7.02 -17.45
C PRO A 97 14.73 -6.24 -17.67
N TRP A 98 13.95 -6.61 -18.66
CA TRP A 98 12.73 -5.93 -19.06
C TRP A 98 11.49 -6.69 -18.57
N VAL A 99 11.17 -6.50 -17.28
CA VAL A 99 10.00 -7.10 -16.62
C VAL A 99 9.08 -6.02 -16.11
N ALA A 100 7.83 -6.04 -16.54
CA ALA A 100 6.75 -5.18 -16.05
C ALA A 100 5.72 -5.99 -15.25
N GLU A 101 5.21 -5.39 -14.19
CA GLU A 101 4.06 -5.92 -13.46
C GLU A 101 2.77 -5.59 -14.23
N GLU A 102 1.86 -6.54 -14.27
CA GLU A 102 0.50 -6.39 -14.78
C GLU A 102 -0.48 -6.84 -13.67
N PRO A 103 -0.87 -5.90 -12.81
CA PRO A 103 -1.78 -6.20 -11.72
C PRO A 103 -3.13 -6.79 -12.20
N PRO A 104 -3.79 -7.62 -11.40
CA PRO A 104 -3.42 -7.98 -10.04
C PRO A 104 -2.45 -9.18 -9.93
N ALA A 105 -2.23 -9.97 -10.98
CA ALA A 105 -1.58 -11.28 -10.86
C ALA A 105 -0.83 -11.72 -12.11
N ALA A 106 -0.16 -10.80 -12.82
CA ALA A 106 0.60 -11.16 -14.00
C ALA A 106 1.90 -10.34 -14.15
N LEU A 107 2.81 -10.88 -14.97
CA LEU A 107 4.04 -10.21 -15.39
C LEU A 107 4.12 -10.24 -16.92
N LEU A 108 4.69 -9.18 -17.50
CA LEU A 108 5.12 -9.12 -18.89
C LEU A 108 6.64 -9.04 -18.93
N VAL A 109 7.26 -9.93 -19.68
CA VAL A 109 8.71 -10.04 -19.82
C VAL A 109 9.08 -9.88 -21.29
N ASP A 110 9.90 -8.89 -21.62
CA ASP A 110 10.43 -8.75 -22.97
C ASP A 110 11.68 -9.64 -23.12
N LEU A 111 11.54 -10.72 -23.87
CA LEU A 111 12.58 -11.73 -24.10
C LEU A 111 13.40 -11.48 -25.35
N THR A 112 13.21 -10.33 -26.02
CA THR A 112 13.91 -10.02 -27.26
C THR A 112 15.43 -10.10 -27.05
N GLY A 113 16.06 -11.06 -27.72
CA GLY A 113 17.49 -11.31 -27.59
C GLY A 113 17.95 -12.11 -26.36
N CYS A 114 17.05 -12.55 -25.46
CA CYS A 114 17.44 -13.26 -24.22
C CYS A 114 17.26 -14.79 -24.29
N ALA A 115 16.35 -15.29 -25.11
CA ALA A 115 15.97 -16.71 -25.10
C ALA A 115 17.14 -17.67 -25.37
N HIS A 116 18.14 -17.26 -26.15
CA HIS A 116 19.30 -18.11 -26.47
C HIS A 116 20.12 -18.51 -25.21
N LEU A 117 20.08 -17.71 -24.13
CA LEU A 117 20.77 -17.99 -22.88
C LEU A 117 20.19 -19.21 -22.13
N PHE A 118 18.97 -19.63 -22.50
CA PHE A 118 18.20 -20.68 -21.85
C PHE A 118 17.94 -21.89 -22.76
N GLY A 119 18.70 -22.01 -23.87
CA GLY A 119 18.46 -23.08 -24.85
C GLY A 119 17.25 -22.83 -25.77
N GLY A 120 16.88 -21.57 -25.97
CA GLY A 120 15.74 -21.14 -26.77
C GLY A 120 14.48 -20.85 -25.96
N GLU A 121 13.39 -20.53 -26.66
CA GLU A 121 12.12 -20.15 -26.02
C GLU A 121 11.49 -21.32 -25.23
N THR A 122 11.62 -22.53 -25.74
CA THR A 122 11.11 -23.73 -25.09
C THR A 122 11.89 -24.05 -23.81
N GLY A 123 13.22 -23.95 -23.84
CA GLY A 123 14.05 -24.18 -22.68
C GLY A 123 13.82 -23.12 -21.59
N LEU A 124 13.66 -21.87 -22.00
CA LEU A 124 13.32 -20.79 -21.08
C LEU A 124 11.96 -21.03 -20.41
N LEU A 125 10.95 -21.43 -21.18
CA LEU A 125 9.62 -21.71 -20.64
C LEU A 125 9.63 -22.90 -19.66
N ALA A 126 10.35 -23.97 -19.98
CA ALA A 126 10.53 -25.11 -19.08
C ALA A 126 11.16 -24.70 -17.75
N GLN A 127 12.19 -23.84 -17.78
CA GLN A 127 12.82 -23.32 -16.56
C GLN A 127 11.85 -22.44 -15.74
N VAL A 128 11.03 -21.63 -16.39
CA VAL A 128 9.99 -20.83 -15.72
C VAL A 128 8.96 -21.73 -15.05
N GLU A 129 8.53 -22.79 -15.71
CA GLU A 129 7.57 -23.78 -15.19
C GLU A 129 8.14 -24.52 -13.96
N GLU A 130 9.39 -25.00 -14.06
CA GLU A 130 10.10 -25.66 -12.97
C GLU A 130 10.23 -24.75 -11.74
N ASP A 131 10.69 -23.52 -11.94
CA ASP A 131 10.82 -22.54 -10.86
C ASP A 131 9.48 -22.21 -10.19
N CYS A 132 8.41 -22.07 -10.96
CA CYS A 132 7.07 -21.81 -10.42
C CYS A 132 6.54 -23.01 -9.63
N ALA A 133 6.81 -24.24 -10.10
CA ALA A 133 6.45 -25.47 -9.40
C ALA A 133 7.20 -25.57 -8.05
N ASP A 134 8.50 -25.29 -8.02
CA ASP A 134 9.31 -25.25 -6.79
C ASP A 134 8.82 -24.18 -5.81
N LEU A 135 8.36 -23.05 -6.34
CA LEU A 135 7.73 -22.00 -5.56
C LEU A 135 6.30 -22.36 -5.11
N GLY A 136 5.72 -23.46 -5.55
CA GLY A 136 4.34 -23.86 -5.25
C GLY A 136 3.31 -22.89 -5.86
N LEU A 137 3.59 -22.38 -7.06
CA LEU A 137 2.72 -21.45 -7.78
C LEU A 137 2.15 -22.08 -9.04
N THR A 138 0.85 -21.96 -9.21
CA THR A 138 0.18 -22.24 -10.48
C THR A 138 0.42 -21.08 -11.43
N MET A 139 1.04 -21.35 -12.58
CA MET A 139 1.35 -20.35 -13.58
C MET A 139 0.83 -20.80 -14.94
N ARG A 140 0.41 -19.82 -15.76
CA ARG A 140 0.15 -20.01 -17.19
C ARG A 140 0.98 -19.00 -17.97
N ALA A 141 1.58 -19.45 -19.05
CA ALA A 141 2.45 -18.63 -19.87
C ALA A 141 1.95 -18.52 -21.31
N GLY A 142 2.14 -17.35 -21.90
CA GLY A 142 1.94 -17.13 -23.33
C GLY A 142 3.12 -16.33 -23.89
N LEU A 143 3.74 -16.85 -24.96
CA LEU A 143 4.85 -16.20 -25.64
C LEU A 143 4.46 -15.86 -27.07
N ALA A 144 4.62 -14.58 -27.45
CA ALA A 144 4.23 -14.07 -28.76
C ALA A 144 5.02 -12.80 -29.15
N ASP A 145 4.81 -12.30 -30.38
CA ASP A 145 5.49 -11.09 -30.88
C ASP A 145 4.95 -9.79 -30.25
N THR A 146 3.78 -9.81 -29.64
CA THR A 146 3.14 -8.65 -29.03
C THR A 146 2.69 -8.92 -27.58
N ALA A 147 2.62 -7.87 -26.76
CA ALA A 147 2.13 -7.97 -25.39
C ALA A 147 0.67 -8.46 -25.35
N GLY A 148 -0.18 -7.92 -26.23
CA GLY A 148 -1.59 -8.32 -26.35
C GLY A 148 -1.77 -9.78 -26.70
N ALA A 149 -1.00 -10.31 -27.64
CA ALA A 149 -1.06 -11.72 -28.02
C ALA A 149 -0.52 -12.65 -26.92
N ALA A 150 0.62 -12.31 -26.30
CA ALA A 150 1.17 -13.04 -25.17
C ALA A 150 0.18 -13.13 -24.01
N TRP A 151 -0.46 -12.01 -23.67
CA TRP A 151 -1.51 -11.93 -22.67
C TRP A 151 -2.72 -12.84 -22.99
N ALA A 152 -3.18 -12.79 -24.25
CA ALA A 152 -4.29 -13.60 -24.73
C ALA A 152 -3.99 -15.10 -24.59
N LEU A 153 -2.80 -15.51 -24.98
CA LEU A 153 -2.36 -16.91 -24.91
C LEU A 153 -2.26 -17.40 -23.46
N ALA A 154 -1.66 -16.62 -22.57
CA ALA A 154 -1.54 -16.99 -21.16
C ALA A 154 -2.90 -17.26 -20.50
N ARG A 155 -3.97 -16.60 -20.94
CA ARG A 155 -5.29 -16.69 -20.31
C ARG A 155 -6.28 -17.58 -21.05
N TYR A 156 -6.25 -17.56 -22.38
CA TYR A 156 -7.31 -18.15 -23.23
C TYR A 156 -6.84 -19.28 -24.14
N ALA A 157 -5.55 -19.57 -24.24
CA ALA A 157 -5.09 -20.71 -25.06
C ALA A 157 -5.69 -22.00 -24.54
N GLY A 158 -6.16 -22.85 -25.49
CA GLY A 158 -6.83 -24.10 -25.17
C GLY A 158 -8.30 -23.97 -24.78
N GLN A 159 -8.81 -22.74 -24.60
CA GLN A 159 -10.26 -22.54 -24.42
C GLN A 159 -10.94 -22.45 -25.77
N VAL A 160 -11.77 -23.44 -26.08
CA VAL A 160 -12.67 -23.36 -27.22
C VAL A 160 -13.84 -22.47 -26.81
N ALA A 161 -14.11 -21.42 -27.59
CA ALA A 161 -15.34 -20.66 -27.42
C ALA A 161 -16.52 -21.63 -27.59
N GLY A 162 -17.13 -22.02 -26.47
CA GLY A 162 -18.26 -22.97 -26.51
C GLY A 162 -19.40 -22.41 -27.34
N PRO A 163 -20.20 -23.29 -28.01
CA PRO A 163 -21.39 -22.86 -28.71
C PRO A 163 -22.34 -22.21 -27.69
N SER A 164 -22.44 -20.87 -27.73
CA SER A 164 -23.49 -20.19 -26.98
C SER A 164 -24.81 -20.51 -27.71
N ARG A 165 -25.71 -21.15 -27.01
CA ARG A 165 -27.09 -21.31 -27.48
C ARG A 165 -27.67 -19.90 -27.72
N ASN A 166 -28.13 -19.62 -28.93
CA ASN A 166 -28.82 -18.38 -29.26
C ASN A 166 -30.03 -18.19 -28.33
N GLY A 167 -30.22 -16.97 -27.82
CA GLY A 167 -31.36 -16.63 -26.98
C GLY A 167 -32.73 -16.98 -27.59
N ASP A 168 -32.84 -16.99 -28.92
CA ASP A 168 -34.04 -17.35 -29.66
C ASP A 168 -34.46 -18.82 -29.50
N ALA A 169 -33.52 -19.75 -29.30
CA ALA A 169 -33.85 -21.16 -29.00
C ALA A 169 -34.42 -21.34 -27.57
N VAL A 170 -34.15 -20.40 -26.68
CA VAL A 170 -34.62 -20.44 -25.28
C VAL A 170 -36.02 -19.85 -25.15
N ASP A 171 -36.39 -18.88 -25.99
CA ASP A 171 -37.71 -18.23 -25.93
C ASP A 171 -38.85 -19.11 -26.46
N GLN A 172 -38.55 -20.10 -27.28
CA GLN A 172 -39.54 -21.10 -27.70
C GLN A 172 -39.82 -22.20 -26.66
N GLU A 173 -38.86 -22.50 -25.78
CA GLU A 173 -39.05 -23.46 -24.66
C GLU A 173 -39.53 -22.82 -23.36
N ALA A 174 -39.53 -21.51 -23.23
CA ALA A 174 -39.70 -20.79 -21.94
C ALA A 174 -41.14 -20.44 -21.57
N ARG A 175 -42.14 -21.24 -22.01
CA ARG A 175 -43.51 -21.17 -21.43
C ARG A 175 -43.68 -21.92 -20.11
N ALA A 176 -42.62 -22.48 -19.55
CA ALA A 176 -42.70 -23.25 -18.31
C ALA A 176 -41.73 -22.74 -17.23
N THR A 177 -42.35 -22.25 -16.18
CA THR A 177 -41.91 -22.12 -14.76
C THR A 177 -41.00 -20.97 -14.35
N ARG A 178 -41.49 -20.21 -13.35
CA ARG A 178 -40.85 -19.12 -12.60
C ARG A 178 -39.48 -19.48 -11.95
N SER A 179 -39.17 -20.74 -11.75
CA SER A 179 -37.89 -21.21 -11.19
C SER A 179 -36.68 -21.01 -12.12
N ARG A 180 -36.91 -20.85 -13.43
CA ARG A 180 -35.84 -20.59 -14.41
C ARG A 180 -35.39 -19.13 -14.50
N ALA A 181 -36.18 -18.18 -14.00
CA ALA A 181 -35.84 -16.76 -14.01
C ALA A 181 -34.64 -16.44 -13.09
N VAL A 182 -34.46 -17.15 -12.00
CA VAL A 182 -33.31 -17.00 -11.08
C VAL A 182 -32.01 -17.49 -11.72
N LYS A 183 -32.07 -18.60 -12.50
CA LYS A 183 -30.92 -19.09 -13.27
C LYS A 183 -30.48 -18.13 -14.38
N ARG A 184 -31.42 -17.37 -14.99
CA ARG A 184 -31.11 -16.35 -16.02
C ARG A 184 -30.25 -15.18 -15.49
N ARG A 185 -30.46 -14.73 -14.23
CA ARG A 185 -29.64 -13.64 -13.65
C ARG A 185 -28.17 -14.03 -13.40
N GLY A 186 -27.91 -15.32 -13.16
CA GLY A 186 -26.54 -15.83 -13.06
C GLY A 186 -25.83 -15.94 -14.42
N TRP A 187 -26.57 -16.07 -15.52
CA TRP A 187 -26.02 -16.22 -16.87
C TRP A 187 -25.64 -14.90 -17.55
N ALA A 188 -26.33 -13.81 -17.23
CA ALA A 188 -26.00 -12.47 -17.76
C ALA A 188 -24.72 -11.87 -17.17
N ARG A 189 -24.17 -12.44 -16.09
CA ARG A 189 -22.91 -12.03 -15.47
C ARG A 189 -21.69 -12.84 -15.90
N GLY A 190 -21.79 -13.60 -16.96
CA GLY A 190 -20.80 -14.58 -17.41
C GLY A 190 -19.60 -14.03 -18.19
N LEU A 191 -19.05 -12.88 -17.77
CA LEU A 191 -17.70 -12.43 -18.16
C LEU A 191 -16.72 -12.63 -17.00
N SER A 192 -16.88 -13.74 -16.27
CA SER A 192 -15.88 -14.19 -15.31
C SER A 192 -14.57 -14.47 -16.01
N ALA A 193 -13.46 -14.12 -15.37
CA ALA A 193 -12.14 -14.57 -15.78
C ALA A 193 -12.19 -16.09 -16.09
N PRO A 194 -11.40 -16.59 -17.06
CA PRO A 194 -11.47 -17.98 -17.48
C PRO A 194 -11.31 -18.90 -16.26
N GLY A 195 -12.38 -19.61 -15.93
CA GLY A 195 -12.35 -20.61 -14.86
C GLY A 195 -11.44 -21.77 -15.27
N LEU A 196 -10.52 -22.15 -14.38
CA LEU A 196 -9.58 -23.25 -14.61
C LEU A 196 -10.21 -24.63 -14.42
N ALA A 197 -11.50 -24.70 -14.10
CA ALA A 197 -12.17 -25.96 -13.80
C ALA A 197 -12.30 -26.85 -15.04
N GLY A 198 -11.58 -27.96 -15.04
CA GLY A 198 -11.90 -29.14 -15.86
C GLY A 198 -11.29 -29.25 -17.27
N VAL A 199 -10.29 -28.43 -17.59
CA VAL A 199 -9.55 -28.60 -18.86
C VAL A 199 -8.07 -28.71 -18.53
N ASP A 200 -7.43 -29.78 -18.98
CA ASP A 200 -5.97 -29.94 -18.99
C ASP A 200 -5.39 -28.94 -20.01
N LEU A 201 -5.27 -27.69 -19.64
CA LEU A 201 -4.76 -26.62 -20.48
C LEU A 201 -3.23 -26.63 -20.39
N PRO A 202 -2.53 -26.49 -21.53
CA PRO A 202 -1.08 -26.43 -21.53
C PRO A 202 -0.62 -25.26 -20.62
N GLN A 203 0.37 -25.49 -19.77
CA GLN A 203 0.90 -24.50 -18.85
C GLN A 203 1.56 -23.34 -19.59
N GLY A 204 2.15 -23.61 -20.77
CA GLY A 204 2.75 -22.63 -21.65
C GLY A 204 2.43 -22.80 -23.11
N VAL A 205 2.18 -21.69 -23.80
CA VAL A 205 1.91 -21.68 -25.25
C VAL A 205 2.84 -20.68 -25.94
N ILE A 206 3.58 -21.17 -26.93
CA ILE A 206 4.49 -20.37 -27.76
C ILE A 206 3.86 -20.18 -29.15
N ALA A 207 3.56 -18.93 -29.52
CA ALA A 207 3.24 -18.56 -30.87
C ALA A 207 4.53 -18.41 -31.68
N ALA A 208 4.65 -19.11 -32.79
CA ALA A 208 5.77 -18.95 -33.70
C ALA A 208 5.83 -17.49 -34.22
N PRO A 209 7.01 -16.93 -34.46
CA PRO A 209 7.14 -15.58 -35.00
C PRO A 209 6.33 -15.37 -36.27
N GLY A 210 5.58 -14.27 -36.35
CA GLY A 210 4.74 -13.93 -37.48
C GLY A 210 3.40 -14.68 -37.59
N ARG A 211 3.10 -15.62 -36.67
CA ARG A 211 1.86 -16.43 -36.71
C ARG A 211 0.74 -15.88 -35.82
N LEU A 212 0.76 -14.59 -35.49
CA LEU A 212 -0.22 -13.98 -34.56
C LEU A 212 -1.66 -14.17 -34.98
N ARG A 213 -1.96 -14.04 -36.29
CA ARG A 213 -3.34 -14.21 -36.79
C ARG A 213 -3.89 -15.60 -36.57
N GLU A 214 -3.09 -16.62 -36.83
CA GLU A 214 -3.50 -18.02 -36.68
C GLU A 214 -3.78 -18.36 -35.23
N VAL A 215 -2.94 -17.88 -34.34
CA VAL A 215 -3.03 -18.22 -32.92
C VAL A 215 -4.12 -17.44 -32.21
N LEU A 216 -4.38 -16.18 -32.60
CA LEU A 216 -5.41 -15.33 -32.01
C LEU A 216 -6.81 -15.61 -32.59
N ALA A 217 -6.92 -16.03 -33.84
CA ALA A 217 -8.17 -16.21 -34.55
C ALA A 217 -9.25 -17.00 -33.77
N PRO A 218 -8.95 -18.19 -33.21
CA PRO A 218 -9.95 -19.02 -32.51
C PRO A 218 -10.29 -18.50 -31.09
N LEU A 219 -9.53 -17.53 -30.55
CA LEU A 219 -9.71 -17.07 -29.19
C LEU A 219 -10.98 -16.21 -29.01
N PRO A 220 -11.60 -16.24 -27.84
CA PRO A 220 -12.76 -15.39 -27.56
C PRO A 220 -12.41 -13.90 -27.59
N LEU A 221 -13.38 -13.02 -27.85
CA LEU A 221 -13.19 -11.58 -27.91
C LEU A 221 -12.60 -10.98 -26.60
N ALA A 222 -12.88 -11.61 -25.46
CA ALA A 222 -12.29 -11.23 -24.18
C ALA A 222 -10.74 -11.32 -24.18
N ALA A 223 -10.16 -12.13 -25.06
CA ALA A 223 -8.71 -12.24 -25.25
C ALA A 223 -8.07 -10.93 -25.75
N LEU A 224 -8.84 -10.02 -26.32
CA LEU A 224 -8.38 -8.70 -26.76
C LEU A 224 -8.41 -7.63 -25.65
N ARG A 225 -8.71 -7.98 -24.41
CA ARG A 225 -8.79 -7.01 -23.28
C ARG A 225 -9.80 -5.88 -23.54
N LEU A 226 -10.91 -6.21 -24.21
CA LEU A 226 -12.00 -5.27 -24.47
C LEU A 226 -12.81 -5.04 -23.22
N GLU A 227 -13.41 -3.87 -23.13
CA GLU A 227 -14.39 -3.56 -22.08
C GLU A 227 -15.56 -4.55 -22.11
N PRO A 228 -16.07 -5.00 -20.95
CA PRO A 228 -17.14 -5.98 -20.87
C PRO A 228 -18.38 -5.61 -21.73
N ALA A 229 -18.77 -4.34 -21.73
CA ALA A 229 -19.89 -3.85 -22.53
C ALA A 229 -19.66 -4.01 -24.05
N ALA A 230 -18.42 -3.83 -24.52
CA ALA A 230 -18.07 -4.03 -25.92
C ALA A 230 -18.12 -5.51 -26.30
N VAL A 231 -17.60 -6.40 -25.44
CA VAL A 231 -17.66 -7.86 -25.63
C VAL A 231 -19.11 -8.33 -25.69
N GLU A 232 -19.96 -7.85 -24.78
CA GLU A 232 -21.39 -8.19 -24.77
C GLU A 232 -22.10 -7.69 -26.03
N GLY A 233 -21.84 -6.42 -26.43
CA GLY A 233 -22.40 -5.84 -27.65
C GLY A 233 -22.03 -6.61 -28.92
N LEU A 234 -20.76 -7.01 -29.04
CA LEU A 234 -20.27 -7.85 -30.15
C LEU A 234 -20.92 -9.23 -30.12
N SER A 235 -21.00 -9.84 -28.93
CA SER A 235 -21.60 -11.17 -28.74
C SER A 235 -23.09 -11.21 -29.12
N ARG A 236 -23.85 -10.13 -28.85
CA ARG A 236 -25.25 -9.99 -29.28
C ARG A 236 -25.42 -9.97 -30.80
N LEU A 237 -24.37 -9.57 -31.55
CA LEU A 237 -24.33 -9.61 -32.99
C LEU A 237 -23.86 -10.98 -33.55
N GLY A 238 -23.60 -11.96 -32.67
CA GLY A 238 -23.08 -13.27 -33.08
C GLY A 238 -21.57 -13.31 -33.23
N LEU A 239 -20.87 -12.17 -33.04
CA LEU A 239 -19.40 -12.09 -33.10
C LEU A 239 -18.82 -12.56 -31.75
N ARG A 240 -18.01 -13.61 -31.75
CA ARG A 240 -17.55 -14.25 -30.51
C ARG A 240 -16.06 -14.49 -30.45
N ARG A 241 -15.44 -14.62 -31.62
CA ARG A 241 -14.02 -14.88 -31.79
C ARG A 241 -13.30 -13.70 -32.37
N VAL A 242 -11.99 -13.68 -32.18
CA VAL A 242 -11.12 -12.65 -32.76
C VAL A 242 -11.24 -12.63 -34.29
N GLU A 243 -11.32 -13.80 -34.93
CA GLU A 243 -11.49 -13.92 -36.37
C GLU A 243 -12.75 -13.22 -36.88
N ASP A 244 -13.85 -13.27 -36.14
CA ASP A 244 -15.12 -12.66 -36.53
C ASP A 244 -15.02 -11.15 -36.72
N ILE A 245 -14.14 -10.48 -35.97
CA ILE A 245 -13.97 -9.04 -36.07
C ILE A 245 -12.74 -8.59 -36.84
N ALA A 246 -11.75 -9.48 -37.02
CA ALA A 246 -10.48 -9.16 -37.69
C ALA A 246 -10.66 -8.79 -39.17
N GLY A 247 -11.69 -9.31 -39.82
CA GLY A 247 -12.02 -9.07 -41.24
C GLY A 247 -13.07 -7.96 -41.47
N LEU A 248 -13.67 -7.40 -40.41
CA LEU A 248 -14.73 -6.41 -40.56
C LEU A 248 -14.18 -5.01 -40.93
N PRO A 249 -15.02 -4.21 -41.67
CA PRO A 249 -14.64 -2.84 -41.99
C PRO A 249 -14.37 -2.02 -40.73
N ARG A 250 -13.17 -1.46 -40.63
CA ARG A 250 -12.67 -0.72 -39.45
C ARG A 250 -13.60 0.44 -39.07
N ALA A 251 -14.10 1.18 -40.08
CA ALA A 251 -15.00 2.30 -39.86
C ALA A 251 -16.33 1.88 -39.20
N ALA A 252 -16.86 0.69 -39.53
CA ALA A 252 -18.07 0.17 -38.92
C ALA A 252 -17.86 -0.23 -37.45
N LEU A 253 -16.74 -0.91 -37.16
CA LEU A 253 -16.36 -1.27 -35.80
C LEU A 253 -16.15 -0.02 -34.91
N SER A 254 -15.39 0.96 -35.41
CA SER A 254 -15.11 2.19 -34.65
C SER A 254 -16.36 3.02 -34.37
N ARG A 255 -17.25 3.13 -35.36
CA ARG A 255 -18.51 3.89 -35.21
C ARG A 255 -19.44 3.28 -34.17
N ARG A 256 -19.47 1.95 -34.05
CA ARG A 256 -20.42 1.24 -33.20
C ARG A 256 -19.88 0.92 -31.82
N PHE A 257 -18.59 0.59 -31.71
CA PHE A 257 -17.96 0.11 -30.47
C PHE A 257 -16.83 1.01 -29.98
N GLY A 258 -16.53 2.09 -30.70
CA GLY A 258 -15.49 3.04 -30.36
C GLY A 258 -14.09 2.68 -30.82
N ALA A 259 -13.20 3.66 -30.80
CA ALA A 259 -11.79 3.52 -31.17
C ALA A 259 -11.01 2.50 -30.30
N PRO A 260 -11.32 2.30 -28.99
CA PRO A 260 -10.59 1.35 -28.15
C PRO A 260 -10.60 -0.09 -28.70
N VAL A 261 -11.69 -0.55 -29.30
CA VAL A 261 -11.79 -1.91 -29.87
C VAL A 261 -10.78 -2.09 -30.99
N LEU A 262 -10.67 -1.10 -31.89
CA LEU A 262 -9.68 -1.14 -32.98
C LEU A 262 -8.26 -1.09 -32.46
N ARG A 263 -8.00 -0.20 -31.47
CA ARG A 263 -6.65 -0.09 -30.87
C ARG A 263 -6.20 -1.42 -30.27
N ARG A 264 -7.05 -2.09 -29.49
CA ARG A 264 -6.71 -3.39 -28.88
C ARG A 264 -6.49 -4.46 -29.94
N LEU A 265 -7.26 -4.45 -31.01
CA LEU A 265 -7.06 -5.36 -32.13
C LEU A 265 -5.71 -5.09 -32.83
N ASP A 266 -5.39 -3.81 -33.09
CA ASP A 266 -4.13 -3.41 -33.71
C ASP A 266 -2.93 -3.75 -32.84
N GLN A 267 -3.01 -3.52 -31.55
CA GLN A 267 -1.97 -3.89 -30.58
C GLN A 267 -1.76 -5.41 -30.52
N ALA A 268 -2.84 -6.19 -30.55
CA ALA A 268 -2.74 -7.65 -30.56
C ALA A 268 -2.07 -8.18 -31.84
N PHE A 269 -2.35 -7.58 -32.99
CA PHE A 269 -1.74 -7.96 -34.27
C PHE A 269 -0.41 -7.25 -34.58
N GLY A 270 0.06 -6.35 -33.71
CA GLY A 270 1.32 -5.64 -33.89
C GLY A 270 1.28 -4.50 -34.90
N LEU A 271 0.08 -4.03 -35.29
CA LEU A 271 -0.11 -2.86 -36.18
C LEU A 271 0.07 -1.54 -35.41
N GLU A 272 -0.23 -1.53 -34.11
CA GLU A 272 0.04 -0.45 -33.18
C GLU A 272 0.98 -0.93 -32.08
N ALA A 273 2.01 -0.16 -31.75
CA ALA A 273 2.95 -0.51 -30.71
C ALA A 273 2.29 -0.46 -29.32
N GLU A 274 2.51 -1.51 -28.53
CA GLU A 274 2.19 -1.53 -27.10
C GLU A 274 3.49 -1.54 -26.30
N PRO A 275 3.90 -0.38 -25.72
CA PRO A 275 5.12 -0.31 -24.95
C PRO A 275 4.98 -1.06 -23.63
N ILE A 276 5.98 -1.84 -23.28
CA ILE A 276 6.13 -2.43 -21.95
C ILE A 276 7.08 -1.50 -21.19
N SER A 277 6.58 -0.89 -20.11
CA SER A 277 7.40 -0.07 -19.23
C SER A 277 7.89 -0.94 -18.08
N PRO A 278 9.16 -1.36 -18.06
CA PRO A 278 9.68 -2.10 -16.93
C PRO A 278 9.62 -1.20 -15.70
N ALA A 279 9.18 -1.75 -14.57
CA ALA A 279 9.29 -1.04 -13.32
C ALA A 279 10.78 -0.78 -13.06
N ALA A 280 11.13 0.49 -12.81
CA ALA A 280 12.49 0.82 -12.39
C ALA A 280 12.87 -0.06 -11.19
N ALA A 281 14.03 -0.68 -11.23
CA ALA A 281 14.51 -1.44 -10.08
C ALA A 281 14.47 -0.51 -8.86
N PRO A 282 13.86 -0.93 -7.73
CA PRO A 282 13.84 -0.08 -6.54
C PRO A 282 15.28 0.27 -6.19
N LEU A 283 15.53 1.56 -6.00
CA LEU A 283 16.85 2.03 -5.60
C LEU A 283 17.21 1.36 -4.28
N HIS A 284 18.24 0.54 -4.31
CA HIS A 284 18.73 -0.17 -3.15
C HIS A 284 20.15 0.32 -2.84
N PHE A 285 20.31 0.95 -1.70
CA PHE A 285 21.58 1.50 -1.25
C PHE A 285 22.10 0.69 -0.08
N ALA A 286 23.00 -0.25 -0.37
CA ALA A 286 23.69 -1.02 0.65
C ALA A 286 25.16 -1.18 0.29
N VAL A 287 25.99 -1.21 1.31
CA VAL A 287 27.42 -1.52 1.24
C VAL A 287 27.73 -2.57 2.29
N ARG A 288 28.65 -3.47 1.99
CA ARG A 288 29.09 -4.50 2.92
C ARG A 288 30.60 -4.63 2.92
N MET A 289 31.14 -5.08 4.03
CA MET A 289 32.54 -5.40 4.21
C MET A 289 32.66 -6.73 4.96
N THR A 290 33.30 -7.70 4.35
CA THR A 290 33.70 -8.95 5.01
C THR A 290 35.06 -8.72 5.68
N LEU A 291 35.18 -9.19 6.90
CA LEU A 291 36.36 -9.00 7.73
C LEU A 291 37.25 -10.24 7.62
N PRO A 292 38.58 -10.10 7.58
CA PRO A 292 39.50 -11.23 7.51
C PRO A 292 39.50 -12.06 8.80
N GLU A 293 39.23 -11.39 9.93
CA GLU A 293 39.09 -12.02 11.26
C GLU A 293 37.83 -11.44 11.93
N PRO A 294 37.12 -12.26 12.75
CA PRO A 294 35.96 -11.79 13.49
C PRO A 294 36.32 -10.69 14.49
N ILE A 295 35.58 -9.56 14.46
CA ILE A 295 35.76 -8.45 15.40
C ILE A 295 34.70 -8.46 16.48
N GLY A 296 35.02 -8.00 17.68
CA GLY A 296 34.09 -7.91 18.81
C GLY A 296 34.16 -6.59 19.57
N LEU A 297 35.20 -5.81 19.35
CA LEU A 297 35.41 -4.56 20.06
C LEU A 297 34.56 -3.44 19.39
N ARG A 298 34.00 -2.56 20.21
CA ARG A 298 33.27 -1.39 19.75
C ARG A 298 34.11 -0.53 18.80
N THR A 299 35.38 -0.32 19.10
CA THR A 299 36.31 0.46 18.27
C THR A 299 36.48 -0.09 16.87
N ASP A 300 36.46 -1.43 16.72
CA ASP A 300 36.60 -2.07 15.43
C ASP A 300 35.32 -1.95 14.60
N ILE A 301 34.14 -2.01 15.26
CA ILE A 301 32.85 -1.78 14.62
C ILE A 301 32.75 -0.31 14.17
N GLU A 302 33.21 0.64 15.00
CA GLU A 302 33.28 2.04 14.64
C GLU A 302 34.18 2.27 13.41
N ALA A 303 35.36 1.67 13.38
CA ALA A 303 36.25 1.72 12.22
C ALA A 303 35.61 1.12 10.97
N GLY A 304 34.86 0.02 11.13
CA GLY A 304 34.07 -0.57 10.04
C GLY A 304 32.99 0.36 9.49
N ILE A 305 32.28 1.06 10.36
CA ILE A 305 31.30 2.09 9.98
C ILE A 305 31.99 3.23 9.23
N ASP A 306 33.11 3.72 9.75
CA ASP A 306 33.90 4.81 9.15
C ASP A 306 34.39 4.47 7.73
N ARG A 307 34.58 3.20 7.45
CA ARG A 307 34.98 2.70 6.12
C ARG A 307 33.81 2.53 5.15
N LEU A 308 32.65 2.07 5.67
CA LEU A 308 31.47 1.80 4.86
C LEU A 308 30.64 3.05 4.56
N LEU A 309 30.51 3.95 5.52
CA LEU A 309 29.59 5.08 5.47
C LEU A 309 29.90 6.07 4.33
N PRO A 310 31.15 6.46 4.03
CA PRO A 310 31.47 7.31 2.88
C PRO A 310 31.04 6.69 1.55
N THR A 311 31.21 5.38 1.41
CA THR A 311 30.82 4.67 0.19
C THR A 311 29.30 4.64 0.01
N LEU A 312 28.54 4.42 1.09
CA LEU A 312 27.09 4.49 1.08
C LEU A 312 26.59 5.90 0.69
N CYS A 313 27.18 6.93 1.33
CA CYS A 313 26.84 8.34 1.06
C CYS A 313 27.17 8.75 -0.39
N THR A 314 28.29 8.29 -0.95
CA THR A 314 28.64 8.52 -2.34
C THR A 314 27.61 7.91 -3.31
N ARG A 315 27.14 6.68 -3.03
CA ARG A 315 26.07 6.03 -3.82
C ARG A 315 24.75 6.78 -3.75
N LEU A 316 24.39 7.27 -2.57
CA LEU A 316 23.18 8.08 -2.37
C LEU A 316 23.26 9.38 -3.17
N ARG A 317 24.38 10.11 -3.04
CA ARG A 317 24.64 11.37 -3.75
C ARG A 317 24.61 11.19 -5.26
N GLY A 318 25.19 10.11 -5.78
CA GLY A 318 25.18 9.79 -7.21
C GLY A 318 23.78 9.55 -7.81
N LYS A 319 22.77 9.34 -6.95
CA LYS A 319 21.35 9.20 -7.34
C LYS A 319 20.48 10.35 -6.84
N GLY A 320 21.06 11.43 -6.31
CA GLY A 320 20.32 12.57 -5.75
C GLY A 320 19.41 12.18 -4.59
N ARG A 321 19.84 11.22 -3.75
CA ARG A 321 19.05 10.72 -2.63
C ARG A 321 19.74 10.96 -1.31
N GLY A 322 18.98 11.16 -0.24
CA GLY A 322 19.43 11.17 1.15
C GLY A 322 18.79 10.04 1.95
N ALA A 323 19.53 9.51 2.91
CA ALA A 323 19.02 8.49 3.82
C ALA A 323 18.14 9.14 4.89
N ARG A 324 16.94 8.58 5.12
CA ARG A 324 16.05 8.86 6.26
C ARG A 324 16.21 7.81 7.36
N ARG A 325 16.38 6.55 6.96
CA ARG A 325 16.61 5.45 7.89
C ARG A 325 17.80 4.62 7.42
N VAL A 326 18.75 4.43 8.32
CA VAL A 326 19.96 3.65 8.07
C VAL A 326 20.01 2.47 9.03
N ARG A 327 20.23 1.29 8.48
CA ARG A 327 20.37 0.02 9.19
C ARG A 327 21.81 -0.43 9.15
N LEU A 328 22.36 -0.78 10.30
CA LEU A 328 23.60 -1.54 10.44
C LEU A 328 23.25 -2.99 10.76
N GLN A 329 23.76 -3.91 9.96
CA GLN A 329 23.67 -5.35 10.17
C GLN A 329 25.08 -5.88 10.43
N ALA A 330 25.23 -6.64 11.50
CA ALA A 330 26.44 -7.34 11.88
C ALA A 330 26.18 -8.85 11.80
N PHE A 331 26.81 -9.50 10.84
CA PHE A 331 26.73 -10.95 10.68
C PHE A 331 27.80 -11.57 11.58
N ARG A 332 27.36 -12.46 12.45
CA ARG A 332 28.20 -13.07 13.47
C ARG A 332 28.80 -14.39 12.99
N ALA A 333 29.95 -14.76 13.53
CA ALA A 333 30.63 -16.01 13.23
C ALA A 333 29.81 -17.27 13.60
N ASP A 334 28.86 -17.15 14.53
CA ASP A 334 27.91 -18.22 14.91
C ASP A 334 26.69 -18.34 14.00
N GLY A 335 26.62 -17.57 12.89
CA GLY A 335 25.51 -17.55 11.96
C GLY A 335 24.36 -16.62 12.38
N GLY A 336 24.45 -15.96 13.54
CA GLY A 336 23.50 -14.96 13.99
C GLY A 336 23.65 -13.63 13.26
N VAL A 337 22.61 -12.80 13.30
CA VAL A 337 22.62 -11.43 12.76
C VAL A 337 22.14 -10.47 13.84
N ALA A 338 23.04 -9.59 14.28
CA ALA A 338 22.67 -8.45 15.11
C ALA A 338 22.39 -7.25 14.22
N MET A 339 21.37 -6.45 14.54
CA MET A 339 21.06 -5.27 13.76
C MET A 339 20.61 -4.09 14.63
N THR A 340 20.90 -2.90 14.13
CA THR A 340 20.39 -1.65 14.71
C THR A 340 19.98 -0.69 13.61
N GLU A 341 19.00 0.16 13.90
CA GLU A 341 18.49 1.17 12.98
C GLU A 341 18.53 2.56 13.62
N VAL A 342 18.79 3.55 12.79
CA VAL A 342 18.72 4.96 13.16
C VAL A 342 17.88 5.72 12.14
N THR A 343 17.12 6.68 12.63
CA THR A 343 16.26 7.56 11.82
C THR A 343 16.78 8.99 11.92
N LEU A 344 16.96 9.62 10.77
CA LEU A 344 17.34 11.01 10.66
C LEU A 344 16.08 11.87 10.63
N ALA A 345 16.08 13.00 11.34
CA ALA A 345 14.99 13.98 11.27
C ALA A 345 14.91 14.71 9.90
N GLN A 346 15.99 14.70 9.16
CA GLN A 346 16.07 15.21 7.78
C GLN A 346 16.94 14.25 6.95
N ALA A 347 16.51 13.97 5.72
CA ALA A 347 17.28 13.12 4.81
C ALA A 347 18.70 13.69 4.57
N SER A 348 19.71 12.83 4.60
CA SER A 348 21.09 13.23 4.42
C SER A 348 21.91 12.20 3.63
N ASP A 349 22.88 12.71 2.86
CA ASP A 349 23.91 11.94 2.18
C ASP A 349 25.32 12.23 2.75
N THR A 350 25.38 12.80 3.96
CA THR A 350 26.61 13.26 4.62
C THR A 350 26.97 12.34 5.77
N PRO A 351 28.17 11.73 5.77
CA PRO A 351 28.62 10.84 6.84
C PRO A 351 28.54 11.46 8.23
N ASP A 352 28.90 12.74 8.39
CA ASP A 352 28.97 13.43 9.67
C ASP A 352 27.61 13.53 10.39
N ARG A 353 26.50 13.45 9.66
CA ARG A 353 25.15 13.46 10.21
C ARG A 353 24.64 12.07 10.58
N ILE A 354 25.06 11.03 9.86
CA ILE A 354 24.61 9.64 10.08
C ILE A 354 25.44 8.97 11.15
N ARG A 355 26.77 9.16 11.12
CA ARG A 355 27.73 8.51 12.03
C ARG A 355 27.37 8.66 13.52
N PRO A 356 27.13 9.89 14.05
CA PRO A 356 26.84 10.05 15.47
C PRO A 356 25.60 9.28 15.93
N LEU A 357 24.59 9.11 15.06
CA LEU A 357 23.37 8.37 15.38
C LEU A 357 23.66 6.86 15.48
N LEU A 358 24.46 6.31 14.57
CA LEU A 358 24.86 4.91 14.60
C LEU A 358 25.66 4.61 15.87
N LEU A 359 26.61 5.48 16.23
CA LEU A 359 27.42 5.31 17.44
C LEU A 359 26.58 5.28 18.73
N LEU A 360 25.47 6.04 18.78
CA LEU A 360 24.54 6.04 19.94
C LEU A 360 23.82 4.69 20.11
N ARG A 361 23.78 3.86 19.08
CA ARG A 361 23.07 2.57 19.09
C ARG A 361 24.01 1.35 19.15
N LEU A 362 25.31 1.55 19.11
CA LEU A 362 26.26 0.41 19.11
C LEU A 362 26.24 -0.38 20.41
N ASP A 363 25.95 0.24 21.55
CA ASP A 363 25.89 -0.45 22.84
C ASP A 363 24.78 -1.51 22.91
N ALA A 364 23.78 -1.42 22.05
CA ALA A 364 22.69 -2.38 21.92
C ALA A 364 23.02 -3.52 20.94
N LEU A 365 24.18 -3.49 20.27
CA LEU A 365 24.55 -4.46 19.25
C LEU A 365 25.39 -5.57 19.90
N ASP A 366 24.82 -6.78 19.97
CA ASP A 366 25.51 -7.96 20.50
C ASP A 366 26.44 -8.56 19.44
N ALA A 367 27.75 -8.46 19.68
CA ALA A 367 28.78 -9.02 18.81
C ALA A 367 28.93 -10.55 18.95
N GLY A 368 28.40 -11.18 20.00
CA GLY A 368 28.51 -12.61 20.27
C GLY A 368 29.95 -13.10 20.25
N PHE A 369 30.22 -14.16 19.47
CA PHE A 369 31.58 -14.74 19.29
C PHE A 369 32.44 -13.99 18.25
N GLY A 370 32.00 -12.84 17.79
CA GLY A 370 32.66 -12.02 16.79
C GLY A 370 31.80 -11.79 15.54
N ILE A 371 32.08 -10.71 14.84
CA ILE A 371 31.37 -10.25 13.63
C ILE A 371 32.29 -10.51 12.43
N ASP A 372 31.82 -11.27 11.45
CA ASP A 372 32.52 -11.59 10.22
C ASP A 372 32.27 -10.59 9.09
N CYS A 373 31.08 -9.96 9.11
CA CYS A 373 30.69 -9.05 8.05
C CYS A 373 29.82 -7.93 8.60
N LEU A 374 30.10 -6.72 8.18
CA LEU A 374 29.30 -5.54 8.43
C LEU A 374 28.59 -5.11 7.13
N ARG A 375 27.29 -4.76 7.23
CA ARG A 375 26.51 -4.20 6.15
C ARG A 375 25.78 -2.96 6.62
N LEU A 376 25.97 -1.86 5.89
CA LEU A 376 25.18 -0.63 6.04
C LEU A 376 24.20 -0.52 4.88
N GLU A 377 22.96 -0.20 5.21
CA GLU A 377 21.87 -0.08 4.25
C GLU A 377 21.03 1.17 4.55
N ALA A 378 20.80 2.02 3.54
CA ALA A 378 19.79 3.06 3.61
C ALA A 378 18.45 2.44 3.24
N VAL A 379 17.67 2.08 4.26
CA VAL A 379 16.38 1.37 4.14
C VAL A 379 15.31 2.29 3.56
N GLU A 380 15.34 3.54 3.98
CA GLU A 380 14.41 4.59 3.55
C GLU A 380 15.19 5.79 3.05
N THR A 381 14.84 6.27 1.88
CA THR A 381 15.55 7.39 1.25
C THR A 381 14.58 8.38 0.63
N GLU A 382 14.93 9.66 0.67
CA GLU A 382 14.18 10.76 0.05
C GLU A 382 15.00 11.44 -1.04
N PRO A 383 14.37 12.05 -2.05
CA PRO A 383 15.07 12.90 -3.01
C PRO A 383 15.73 14.08 -2.28
N LEU A 384 17.00 14.33 -2.58
CA LEU A 384 17.67 15.56 -2.19
C LEU A 384 17.67 16.52 -3.38
N HIS A 385 16.95 17.61 -3.25
CA HIS A 385 16.99 18.68 -4.23
C HIS A 385 18.10 19.65 -3.85
N ALA A 386 18.99 19.92 -4.80
CA ALA A 386 19.98 20.99 -4.63
C ALA A 386 19.22 22.33 -4.53
N VAL A 387 19.26 22.95 -3.38
CA VAL A 387 18.69 24.29 -3.16
C VAL A 387 19.65 25.30 -3.81
N GLN A 388 19.25 25.85 -4.95
CA GLN A 388 20.00 26.90 -5.61
C GLN A 388 19.50 28.25 -5.09
N HIS A 389 20.29 28.91 -4.26
CA HIS A 389 19.99 30.25 -3.81
C HIS A 389 20.19 31.26 -4.95
N ARG A 390 19.09 31.84 -5.45
CA ARG A 390 19.11 32.97 -6.38
C ARG A 390 18.82 34.24 -5.58
N GLY A 391 19.77 35.14 -5.47
CA GLY A 391 19.53 36.41 -4.78
C GLY A 391 20.80 37.20 -4.47
N HIS A 392 20.64 38.43 -4.01
CA HIS A 392 21.73 39.29 -3.55
C HIS A 392 22.51 38.65 -2.40
N LEU A 393 23.79 38.97 -2.28
CA LEU A 393 24.74 38.39 -1.31
C LEU A 393 24.22 38.37 0.12
N GLU A 394 23.51 39.42 0.59
CA GLU A 394 22.93 39.48 1.93
C GLU A 394 21.75 38.51 2.13
N ALA A 395 20.88 38.39 1.12
CA ALA A 395 19.78 37.40 1.15
C ALA A 395 20.32 35.97 1.10
N GLY A 396 21.41 35.74 0.37
CA GLY A 396 22.13 34.46 0.35
C GLY A 396 22.73 34.10 1.71
N ALA A 397 23.37 35.06 2.39
CA ALA A 397 23.94 34.83 3.72
C ALA A 397 22.86 34.52 4.78
N ALA A 398 21.75 35.26 4.76
CA ALA A 398 20.61 35.01 5.66
C ALA A 398 19.95 33.65 5.40
N ALA A 399 19.79 33.24 4.12
CA ALA A 399 19.29 31.94 3.75
C ALA A 399 20.22 30.81 4.19
N THR A 400 21.53 30.97 4.03
CA THR A 400 22.55 30.01 4.48
C THR A 400 22.52 29.86 6.01
N ALA A 401 22.41 30.97 6.77
CA ALA A 401 22.33 30.95 8.21
C ALA A 401 21.08 30.21 8.72
N ARG A 402 19.90 30.43 8.09
CA ARG A 402 18.66 29.71 8.40
C ARG A 402 18.80 28.22 8.10
N GLN A 403 19.33 27.85 6.95
CA GLN A 403 19.54 26.46 6.57
C GLN A 403 20.50 25.75 7.54
N THR A 404 21.56 26.42 8.00
CA THR A 404 22.49 25.88 8.99
C THR A 404 21.79 25.66 10.34
N ALA A 405 20.93 26.60 10.77
CA ALA A 405 20.16 26.48 11.99
C ALA A 405 19.13 25.34 11.91
N ASP A 406 18.42 25.21 10.78
CA ASP A 406 17.47 24.13 10.52
C ASP A 406 18.16 22.76 10.51
N THR A 407 19.35 22.69 9.92
CA THR A 407 20.16 21.47 9.92
C THR A 407 20.61 21.09 11.32
N ALA A 408 21.09 22.05 12.13
CA ALA A 408 21.51 21.80 13.51
C ALA A 408 20.32 21.34 14.39
N MET A 409 19.13 21.94 14.20
CA MET A 409 17.91 21.52 14.87
C MET A 409 17.51 20.09 14.46
N ALA A 410 17.57 19.76 13.17
CA ALA A 410 17.27 18.41 12.69
C ALA A 410 18.25 17.38 13.26
N ASP A 411 19.52 17.72 13.39
CA ASP A 411 20.54 16.84 14.00
C ASP A 411 20.28 16.64 15.49
N LEU A 412 19.86 17.70 16.22
CA LEU A 412 19.43 17.57 17.62
C LEU A 412 18.22 16.65 17.75
N VAL A 413 17.18 16.86 16.94
CA VAL A 413 15.98 16.01 16.93
C VAL A 413 16.34 14.55 16.60
N GLY A 414 17.24 14.32 15.63
CA GLY A 414 17.74 12.99 15.30
C GLY A 414 18.45 12.29 16.47
N ARG A 415 19.33 13.02 17.21
CA ARG A 415 20.02 12.49 18.39
C ARG A 415 19.06 12.18 19.54
N LEU A 416 18.13 13.09 19.83
CA LEU A 416 17.11 12.89 20.86
C LEU A 416 16.20 11.71 20.49
N GLY A 417 15.72 11.67 19.23
CA GLY A 417 14.89 10.59 18.73
C GLY A 417 15.58 9.23 18.75
N THR A 418 16.89 9.18 18.50
CA THR A 418 17.68 7.95 18.60
C THR A 418 17.75 7.43 20.05
N ARG A 419 17.78 8.30 21.06
CA ARG A 419 17.84 7.91 22.48
C ARG A 419 16.48 7.63 23.09
N LEU A 420 15.51 8.51 22.86
CA LEU A 420 14.20 8.50 23.50
C LEU A 420 13.12 7.75 22.70
N GLY A 421 13.34 7.58 21.40
CA GLY A 421 12.34 7.18 20.42
C GLY A 421 11.90 8.39 19.59
N THR A 422 11.76 8.21 18.27
CA THR A 422 11.41 9.29 17.33
C THR A 422 10.05 9.91 17.61
N ASP A 423 9.12 9.14 18.16
CA ASP A 423 7.76 9.57 18.44
C ASP A 423 7.64 10.35 19.77
N GLN A 424 8.67 10.29 20.63
CA GLN A 424 8.69 10.99 21.91
C GLN A 424 9.15 12.45 21.79
N VAL A 425 9.83 12.78 20.69
CA VAL A 425 10.23 14.15 20.38
C VAL A 425 9.19 14.76 19.46
N THR A 426 8.33 15.61 20.01
CA THR A 426 7.17 16.13 19.29
C THR A 426 7.23 17.63 19.07
N ARG A 427 6.47 18.11 18.11
CA ARG A 427 6.16 19.53 17.87
C ARG A 427 4.66 19.75 17.94
N LEU A 428 4.28 20.93 18.41
CA LEU A 428 2.90 21.38 18.39
C LEU A 428 2.54 21.95 17.02
N HIS A 429 1.38 21.55 16.52
CA HIS A 429 0.75 22.10 15.31
C HIS A 429 -0.68 22.53 15.64
N PRO A 430 -1.20 23.60 15.04
CA PRO A 430 -2.62 23.91 15.15
C PRO A 430 -3.44 22.81 14.51
N ALA A 431 -4.56 22.47 15.15
CA ALA A 431 -5.52 21.51 14.62
C ALA A 431 -6.81 22.21 14.19
N GLU A 432 -7.50 21.67 13.21
CA GLU A 432 -8.80 22.15 12.75
C GLU A 432 -9.92 21.73 13.72
N SER A 433 -9.81 22.18 14.98
CA SER A 433 -10.80 21.94 16.02
C SER A 433 -10.99 23.19 16.86
N HIS A 434 -12.24 23.53 17.14
CA HIS A 434 -12.60 24.64 18.04
C HIS A 434 -12.64 24.20 19.51
N LEU A 435 -12.47 22.91 19.76
CA LEU A 435 -12.42 22.36 21.12
C LEU A 435 -11.08 22.70 21.79
N PRO A 436 -11.05 23.29 23.00
CA PRO A 436 -9.82 23.75 23.64
C PRO A 436 -8.76 22.67 23.85
N ASP A 437 -9.20 21.46 24.16
CA ASP A 437 -8.38 20.27 24.36
C ASP A 437 -7.91 19.61 23.05
N ARG A 438 -8.39 20.09 21.89
CA ARG A 438 -8.10 19.56 20.55
C ARG A 438 -7.58 20.61 19.57
N ALA A 439 -7.45 21.85 20.00
CA ALA A 439 -6.95 22.94 19.15
C ALA A 439 -5.47 22.77 18.74
N LEU A 440 -4.78 21.81 19.35
CA LEU A 440 -3.38 21.49 19.10
C LEU A 440 -3.21 20.00 18.83
N THR A 441 -2.34 19.67 17.87
CA THR A 441 -1.91 18.30 17.57
C THR A 441 -0.42 18.17 17.84
N LEU A 442 -0.03 17.09 18.53
CA LEU A 442 1.35 16.69 18.70
C LEU A 442 1.78 15.84 17.50
N MET A 443 2.78 16.32 16.76
CA MET A 443 3.36 15.58 15.63
C MET A 443 4.82 15.26 15.93
N ALA A 444 5.28 14.05 15.56
CA ALA A 444 6.67 13.68 15.75
C ALA A 444 7.59 14.64 15.00
N ALA A 445 8.52 15.26 15.70
CA ALA A 445 9.40 16.32 15.19
C ALA A 445 10.33 15.83 14.06
N ALA A 446 10.58 14.52 13.99
CA ALA A 446 11.33 13.90 12.90
C ALA A 446 10.59 13.92 11.56
N TRP A 447 9.26 14.00 11.59
CA TRP A 447 8.42 13.91 10.39
C TRP A 447 7.63 15.19 10.08
N ALA A 448 7.57 16.11 11.05
CA ALA A 448 6.87 17.37 10.90
C ALA A 448 7.84 18.54 10.99
N GLY A 449 7.80 19.46 10.04
CA GLY A 449 8.46 20.77 10.11
C GLY A 449 7.88 21.64 11.22
N ALA A 450 8.49 22.81 11.48
CA ALA A 450 7.86 23.82 12.30
C ALA A 450 6.60 24.36 11.59
N HIS A 451 5.58 24.75 12.36
CA HIS A 451 4.45 25.47 11.78
C HIS A 451 4.89 26.87 11.37
N ASP A 452 4.73 27.19 10.09
CA ASP A 452 5.19 28.47 9.52
C ASP A 452 4.10 29.55 9.48
N GLY A 453 2.84 29.19 9.76
CA GLY A 453 1.69 30.09 9.76
C GLY A 453 1.46 30.78 11.08
N PRO A 454 0.58 31.78 11.12
CA PRO A 454 0.11 32.37 12.38
C PRO A 454 -0.65 31.31 13.19
N TRP A 455 -0.44 31.33 14.50
CA TRP A 455 -1.24 30.50 15.39
C TRP A 455 -2.67 31.06 15.48
N PRO A 456 -3.70 30.20 15.44
CA PRO A 456 -5.08 30.67 15.60
C PRO A 456 -5.26 31.35 16.96
N ASP A 457 -5.77 32.56 16.95
CA ASP A 457 -6.12 33.27 18.18
C ASP A 457 -7.40 32.69 18.77
N PRO A 458 -7.40 32.25 20.03
CA PRO A 458 -8.61 31.80 20.69
C PRO A 458 -9.57 32.99 20.93
N PRO A 459 -10.90 32.77 20.90
CA PRO A 459 -11.91 33.82 21.10
C PRO A 459 -11.79 34.54 22.45
N GLY A 460 -11.11 33.93 23.41
CA GLY A 460 -10.84 34.49 24.74
C GLY A 460 -9.58 33.89 25.35
N PRO A 461 -9.07 34.49 26.46
CA PRO A 461 -7.91 34.00 27.15
C PRO A 461 -8.06 32.53 27.57
N ARG A 462 -7.04 31.72 27.26
CA ARG A 462 -6.97 30.32 27.65
C ARG A 462 -6.01 30.12 28.82
N PRO A 463 -6.29 29.14 29.72
CA PRO A 463 -5.35 28.83 30.79
C PRO A 463 -4.06 28.22 30.25
N LEU A 464 -2.95 28.46 30.92
CA LEU A 464 -1.65 27.86 30.59
C LEU A 464 -1.64 26.34 30.82
N ALA A 465 -2.41 25.85 31.79
CA ALA A 465 -2.54 24.44 32.10
C ALA A 465 -4.01 24.00 31.93
N LEU A 466 -4.25 23.18 30.89
CA LEU A 466 -5.47 22.40 30.73
C LEU A 466 -5.24 21.02 31.33
N PHE A 467 -6.24 20.50 32.02
CA PHE A 467 -6.25 19.16 32.57
C PHE A 467 -7.60 18.49 32.30
N HIS A 468 -7.69 17.20 32.52
CA HIS A 468 -8.96 16.49 32.38
C HIS A 468 -10.02 17.14 33.27
N PRO A 469 -11.24 17.42 32.77
CA PRO A 469 -12.28 18.09 33.53
C PRO A 469 -12.55 17.44 34.88
N GLU A 470 -12.36 18.20 35.95
CA GLU A 470 -12.59 17.74 37.33
C GLU A 470 -13.94 18.27 37.84
N PRO A 471 -14.77 17.43 38.45
CA PRO A 471 -16.06 17.86 38.94
C PRO A 471 -15.92 18.91 40.07
N VAL A 472 -16.80 19.90 40.02
CA VAL A 472 -16.93 20.96 41.01
C VAL A 472 -18.27 20.83 41.72
N THR A 473 -18.25 20.73 43.04
CA THR A 473 -19.50 20.71 43.82
C THR A 473 -19.98 22.14 44.01
N ALA A 474 -21.14 22.47 43.44
CA ALA A 474 -21.72 23.81 43.49
C ALA A 474 -23.25 23.73 43.31
N ALA A 475 -23.94 24.85 43.47
CA ALA A 475 -25.36 24.94 43.17
C ALA A 475 -25.63 24.64 41.68
N ASN A 476 -26.70 23.93 41.41
CA ASN A 476 -27.09 23.59 40.04
C ASN A 476 -27.57 24.84 39.28
N GLY A 477 -27.12 24.96 38.04
CA GLY A 477 -27.52 26.02 37.12
C GLY A 477 -26.33 26.56 36.33
N PRO A 478 -26.56 27.17 35.16
CA PRO A 478 -25.50 27.65 34.28
C PRO A 478 -24.83 28.94 34.72
N THR A 479 -25.34 29.56 35.78
CA THR A 479 -24.76 30.80 36.36
C THR A 479 -23.60 30.45 37.31
N PRO A 480 -22.45 31.16 37.24
CA PRO A 480 -21.33 30.88 38.09
C PRO A 480 -21.70 30.85 39.59
N PRO A 481 -21.33 29.81 40.32
CA PRO A 481 -21.70 29.65 41.72
C PRO A 481 -20.98 30.68 42.58
N ALA A 482 -21.70 31.29 43.53
CA ALA A 482 -21.09 32.21 44.49
C ALA A 482 -20.12 31.51 45.44
N ALA A 483 -20.41 30.23 45.78
CA ALA A 483 -19.54 29.37 46.56
C ALA A 483 -19.48 27.97 45.89
N PHE A 484 -18.30 27.36 45.93
CA PHE A 484 -18.06 26.08 45.33
C PHE A 484 -16.99 25.27 46.07
N ARG A 485 -17.00 23.97 45.89
CA ARG A 485 -15.97 23.07 46.42
C ARG A 485 -15.25 22.37 45.28
N TRP A 486 -13.90 22.55 45.24
CA TRP A 486 -13.03 21.90 44.26
C TRP A 486 -11.77 21.39 44.97
N ARG A 487 -11.36 20.16 44.65
CA ARG A 487 -10.23 19.46 45.27
C ARG A 487 -10.27 19.49 46.82
N ARG A 488 -11.47 19.29 47.38
CA ARG A 488 -11.76 19.33 48.83
C ARG A 488 -11.61 20.69 49.50
N GLN A 489 -11.37 21.78 48.74
CA GLN A 489 -11.30 23.14 49.24
C GLN A 489 -12.60 23.87 48.96
N GLU A 490 -13.12 24.56 49.96
CA GLU A 490 -14.26 25.47 49.82
C GLU A 490 -13.76 26.85 49.44
N MET A 491 -14.33 27.41 48.39
CA MET A 491 -13.96 28.68 47.81
C MET A 491 -15.17 29.54 47.51
N GLN A 492 -14.98 30.86 47.53
CA GLN A 492 -15.99 31.81 47.11
C GLN A 492 -15.55 32.54 45.86
N THR A 493 -16.47 32.71 44.91
CA THR A 493 -16.22 33.45 43.68
C THR A 493 -16.16 34.95 44.01
N ARG A 494 -15.05 35.59 43.59
CA ARG A 494 -14.88 37.04 43.62
C ARG A 494 -15.38 37.68 42.33
N VAL A 495 -14.95 37.14 41.19
CA VAL A 495 -15.27 37.63 39.85
C VAL A 495 -15.47 36.43 38.93
N ALA A 496 -16.48 36.50 38.06
CA ALA A 496 -16.67 35.55 36.98
C ALA A 496 -16.88 36.31 35.66
N VAL A 497 -16.16 35.88 34.62
CA VAL A 497 -16.23 36.48 33.28
C VAL A 497 -16.55 35.38 32.26
N GLY A 498 -17.61 35.58 31.50
CA GLY A 498 -18.16 34.63 30.51
C GLY A 498 -19.65 34.85 30.29
N PRO A 499 -20.39 33.91 29.72
CA PRO A 499 -19.91 32.59 29.23
C PRO A 499 -19.32 32.64 27.82
N GLU A 500 -18.39 31.76 27.58
CA GLU A 500 -18.04 31.35 26.23
C GLU A 500 -18.67 29.98 25.96
N ARG A 501 -19.63 29.91 25.06
CA ARG A 501 -20.32 28.65 24.73
C ARG A 501 -19.56 27.89 23.67
N ILE A 502 -19.16 26.65 23.99
CA ILE A 502 -18.48 25.74 23.09
C ILE A 502 -19.38 24.52 22.88
N LEU A 503 -19.67 24.22 21.59
CA LEU A 503 -20.49 23.09 21.18
C LEU A 503 -19.62 21.88 20.89
N PRO A 504 -20.10 20.65 21.12
CA PRO A 504 -19.40 19.45 20.67
C PRO A 504 -19.31 19.40 19.15
N GLU A 505 -18.25 18.80 18.63
CA GLU A 505 -18.10 18.45 17.21
C GLU A 505 -18.96 17.22 16.90
N TRP A 506 -20.24 17.43 16.58
CA TRP A 506 -21.26 16.39 16.39
C TRP A 506 -20.90 15.35 15.30
N TRP A 507 -19.99 15.70 14.38
CA TRP A 507 -19.49 14.79 13.35
C TRP A 507 -18.41 13.82 13.83
N PHE A 508 -17.93 13.98 15.07
CA PHE A 508 -17.05 13.06 15.74
C PHE A 508 -17.70 12.52 17.02
N ASP A 509 -17.74 11.19 17.19
CA ASP A 509 -18.13 10.59 18.47
C ASP A 509 -16.99 10.79 19.48
N ARG A 510 -17.19 11.74 20.41
CA ARG A 510 -16.21 12.07 21.45
C ARG A 510 -16.82 11.82 22.82
N PRO A 511 -16.40 10.74 23.52
CA PRO A 511 -16.93 10.40 24.83
C PRO A 511 -16.85 11.55 25.85
N GLU A 512 -15.77 12.33 25.81
CA GLU A 512 -15.52 13.46 26.72
C GLU A 512 -16.53 14.61 26.55
N TRP A 513 -17.19 14.69 25.38
CA TRP A 513 -18.15 15.73 25.03
C TRP A 513 -19.61 15.25 25.03
N ARG A 514 -19.88 14.01 25.47
CA ARG A 514 -21.23 13.46 25.61
C ARG A 514 -22.07 14.17 26.69
N SER A 515 -21.43 15.01 27.51
CA SER A 515 -22.11 15.93 28.43
C SER A 515 -22.75 17.15 27.74
N GLY A 516 -22.71 17.21 26.40
CA GLY A 516 -23.37 18.24 25.61
C GLY A 516 -22.61 19.58 25.56
N PRO A 517 -23.32 20.66 25.20
CA PRO A 517 -22.76 22.02 25.14
C PRO A 517 -22.14 22.44 26.49
N ARG A 518 -21.07 23.22 26.43
CA ARG A 518 -20.36 23.70 27.61
C ARG A 518 -20.28 25.23 27.60
N ASP A 519 -20.69 25.86 28.69
CA ASP A 519 -20.53 27.28 28.95
C ASP A 519 -19.30 27.50 29.81
N TYR A 520 -18.26 28.08 29.24
CA TYR A 520 -16.98 28.31 29.91
C TYR A 520 -16.93 29.68 30.59
N TRP A 521 -16.39 29.69 31.81
CA TRP A 521 -16.22 30.89 32.66
C TRP A 521 -14.82 31.00 33.21
N ARG A 522 -14.28 32.19 33.22
CA ARG A 522 -13.10 32.50 34.02
C ARG A 522 -13.57 32.91 35.41
N VAL A 523 -13.24 32.14 36.42
CA VAL A 523 -13.65 32.34 37.80
C VAL A 523 -12.41 32.71 38.61
N GLU A 524 -12.46 33.84 39.29
CA GLU A 524 -11.47 34.25 40.29
C GLU A 524 -12.03 34.02 41.68
N ALA A 525 -11.37 33.22 42.48
CA ALA A 525 -11.72 32.98 43.86
C ALA A 525 -11.17 34.06 44.78
N GLN A 526 -11.80 34.28 45.95
CA GLN A 526 -11.33 35.26 46.94
C GLN A 526 -9.88 35.05 47.38
N GLY A 527 -9.36 33.83 47.33
CA GLY A 527 -7.95 33.49 47.55
C GLY A 527 -7.00 33.80 46.39
N GLY A 528 -7.46 34.52 45.33
CA GLY A 528 -6.63 34.93 44.20
C GLY A 528 -6.41 33.85 43.15
N GLN A 529 -6.94 32.66 43.35
CA GLN A 529 -6.85 31.58 42.35
C GLN A 529 -7.74 31.89 41.16
N ARG A 530 -7.20 31.75 39.95
CA ARG A 530 -7.91 31.96 38.67
C ARG A 530 -8.12 30.64 38.00
N LEU A 531 -9.39 30.22 37.87
CA LEU A 531 -9.81 28.92 37.38
C LEU A 531 -10.64 29.06 36.12
N TRP A 532 -10.58 28.05 35.26
CA TRP A 532 -11.39 27.94 34.06
C TRP A 532 -12.44 26.86 34.26
N PHE A 533 -13.66 27.30 34.53
CA PHE A 533 -14.78 26.45 34.78
C PHE A 533 -15.64 26.33 33.54
N PHE A 534 -16.35 25.22 33.42
CA PHE A 534 -17.47 25.16 32.54
C PHE A 534 -18.68 24.50 33.19
N TYR A 535 -19.86 24.91 32.75
CA TYR A 535 -21.11 24.24 33.02
C TYR A 535 -21.48 23.38 31.81
N ALA A 536 -21.59 22.06 31.99
CA ALA A 536 -22.08 21.14 30.99
C ALA A 536 -23.60 21.07 31.07
N HIS A 537 -24.29 21.30 29.95
CA HIS A 537 -25.76 21.36 29.92
C HIS A 537 -26.44 19.99 29.99
N GLY A 538 -25.68 18.92 29.87
CA GLY A 538 -26.19 17.56 29.79
C GLY A 538 -26.41 17.11 28.35
N GLY A 539 -26.36 15.82 28.14
CA GLY A 539 -26.55 15.12 26.87
C GLY A 539 -26.75 13.65 27.15
N GLU A 540 -25.89 12.77 26.61
CA GLU A 540 -25.87 11.36 26.96
C GLU A 540 -25.41 11.12 28.41
N THR A 541 -24.56 12.03 28.93
CA THR A 541 -24.10 12.02 30.32
C THR A 541 -24.62 13.24 31.08
N SER A 542 -24.67 13.15 32.41
CA SER A 542 -25.17 14.20 33.28
C SER A 542 -24.38 15.50 33.14
N GLY A 543 -25.09 16.63 33.17
CA GLY A 543 -24.50 17.97 33.21
C GLY A 543 -23.97 18.33 34.60
N GLY A 544 -23.39 19.52 34.70
CA GLY A 544 -22.88 20.07 35.97
C GLY A 544 -21.65 20.96 35.80
N TRP A 545 -21.08 21.36 36.91
CA TRP A 545 -19.89 22.20 36.97
C TRP A 545 -18.59 21.39 36.98
N PHE A 546 -17.64 21.81 36.14
CA PHE A 546 -16.31 21.21 36.03
C PHE A 546 -15.22 22.30 35.97
N CYS A 547 -14.07 21.99 36.57
CA CYS A 547 -12.85 22.77 36.38
C CYS A 547 -12.00 22.09 35.29
N HIS A 548 -11.60 22.87 34.28
CA HIS A 548 -10.87 22.34 33.10
C HIS A 548 -9.46 22.95 32.97
N GLY A 549 -9.16 24.01 33.71
CA GLY A 549 -7.86 24.64 33.64
C GLY A 549 -7.62 25.66 34.76
N ARG A 550 -6.35 26.07 34.85
CA ARG A 550 -5.92 27.09 35.78
C ARG A 550 -5.07 28.14 35.06
N PHE A 551 -5.40 29.39 35.27
CA PHE A 551 -4.57 30.52 34.84
C PHE A 551 -3.39 30.70 35.80
N ALA A 552 -2.31 31.30 35.30
CA ALA A 552 -1.15 31.64 36.12
C ALA A 552 -1.47 32.75 37.14
#